data_88f84719b353598344ca07f7a64f90e3
#
_entry.id   88f84719b353598344ca07f7a64f90e3
#
_cell.length_a   1.000
_cell.length_b   1.000
_cell.length_c   1.000
_cell.angle_alpha   90.00
_cell.angle_beta   90.00
_cell.angle_gamma   90.00
#
_symmetry.space_group_name_H-M   'P 1'
#
loop_
_entity.id
_entity.type
_entity.pdbx_description
1 polymer ?
#
loop_
_entity_poly.entity_id
_entity_poly.type
_entity_poly.pdbx_seq_one_letter_code
_entity_poly.pdbx_strand_id
1 'polypeptide(L)'
;MNSVPQSNFYLSESKRFKIKVGVFLVLIHNGELLCLRRYNTGVEDGLYVVPMGGLHEDETPLQAVVREALEEVNVTLKVQDLKLAHVMYRKHTQPDGYYFYQQDLFFVANQYTGIVRNLEPHKADDVRFFHLENLPDNLSPFIKQAISCLLSGVQYSEFGF
;
A
#
# COMPACT_ATOMS: atom_id res chain seq x y z
N MET A 1 -14.55 -18.51 -40.90
CA MET A 1 -13.78 -17.77 -39.90
C MET A 1 -12.98 -18.80 -39.14
N ASN A 2 -11.65 -18.88 -39.39
CA ASN A 2 -10.79 -19.84 -38.73
C ASN A 2 -10.52 -19.30 -37.30
N SER A 3 -11.08 -19.96 -36.27
CA SER A 3 -10.71 -19.71 -34.88
C SER A 3 -9.23 -20.08 -34.72
N VAL A 4 -8.40 -19.10 -34.40
CA VAL A 4 -7.03 -19.37 -33.93
C VAL A 4 -7.14 -20.28 -32.71
N PRO A 5 -6.48 -21.47 -32.69
CA PRO A 5 -6.51 -22.33 -31.52
C PRO A 5 -5.96 -21.54 -30.32
N GLN A 6 -6.74 -21.42 -29.27
CA GLN A 6 -6.19 -20.90 -28.00
C GLN A 6 -5.02 -21.82 -27.61
N SER A 7 -3.82 -21.26 -27.58
CA SER A 7 -2.64 -22.03 -27.24
C SER A 7 -2.79 -22.62 -25.83
N ASN A 8 -2.27 -23.82 -25.59
CA ASN A 8 -2.24 -24.43 -24.26
C ASN A 8 -1.63 -23.52 -23.17
N PHE A 9 -0.83 -22.51 -23.60
CA PHE A 9 -0.28 -21.47 -22.75
C PHE A 9 -1.39 -20.66 -22.05
N TYR A 10 -2.39 -20.12 -22.76
CA TYR A 10 -3.48 -19.34 -22.16
C TYR A 10 -4.33 -20.16 -21.18
N LEU A 11 -4.55 -21.45 -21.47
CA LEU A 11 -5.28 -22.35 -20.58
C LEU A 11 -4.49 -22.65 -19.30
N SER A 12 -3.14 -22.70 -19.37
CA SER A 12 -2.31 -22.86 -18.20
C SER A 12 -2.24 -21.60 -17.32
N GLU A 13 -2.20 -20.41 -17.94
CA GLU A 13 -2.19 -19.15 -17.23
C GLU A 13 -3.47 -18.88 -16.42
N SER A 14 -4.63 -19.29 -16.93
CA SER A 14 -5.89 -19.14 -16.20
C SER A 14 -5.95 -19.93 -14.89
N LYS A 15 -5.11 -21.00 -14.76
CA LYS A 15 -5.02 -21.89 -13.57
C LYS A 15 -3.94 -21.44 -12.59
N ARG A 16 -3.09 -20.46 -12.94
CA ARG A 16 -2.05 -19.99 -12.02
C ARG A 16 -2.67 -19.31 -10.81
N PHE A 17 -2.00 -19.50 -9.68
CA PHE A 17 -2.33 -18.80 -8.45
C PHE A 17 -2.23 -17.28 -8.66
N LYS A 18 -3.28 -16.56 -8.29
CA LYS A 18 -3.37 -15.10 -8.44
C LYS A 18 -3.35 -14.46 -7.06
N ILE A 19 -2.59 -13.40 -6.93
CA ILE A 19 -2.50 -12.59 -5.72
C ILE A 19 -2.93 -11.16 -6.01
N LYS A 20 -3.37 -10.45 -4.97
CA LYS A 20 -3.59 -9.00 -5.05
C LYS A 20 -2.25 -8.28 -5.06
N VAL A 21 -2.19 -7.13 -5.70
CA VAL A 21 -1.06 -6.21 -5.59
C VAL A 21 -1.55 -4.93 -4.93
N GLY A 22 -0.89 -4.53 -3.86
CA GLY A 22 -1.13 -3.28 -3.16
C GLY A 22 0.06 -2.33 -3.31
N VAL A 23 -0.20 -1.04 -3.37
CA VAL A 23 0.81 0.02 -3.36
C VAL A 23 0.68 0.84 -2.09
N PHE A 24 1.80 1.20 -1.49
CA PHE A 24 1.91 1.86 -0.20
C PHE A 24 2.86 3.05 -0.32
N LEU A 25 2.41 4.23 0.06
CA LEU A 25 3.23 5.43 0.07
C LEU A 25 3.86 5.64 1.44
N VAL A 26 5.16 5.51 1.55
CA VAL A 26 5.94 5.91 2.71
C VAL A 26 6.45 7.34 2.48
N LEU A 27 5.61 8.32 2.79
CA LEU A 27 5.95 9.73 2.68
C LEU A 27 6.61 10.19 3.99
N ILE A 28 7.92 10.45 3.92
CA ILE A 28 8.70 10.96 5.04
C ILE A 28 9.09 12.41 4.73
N HIS A 29 8.61 13.34 5.54
CA HIS A 29 8.90 14.76 5.42
C HIS A 29 9.38 15.32 6.77
N ASN A 30 10.56 15.95 6.79
CA ASN A 30 11.16 16.49 8.00
C ASN A 30 11.28 15.49 9.18
N GLY A 31 11.55 14.21 8.90
CA GLY A 31 11.64 13.15 9.91
C GLY A 31 10.31 12.61 10.41
N GLU A 32 9.22 12.99 9.77
CA GLU A 32 7.86 12.56 10.10
C GLU A 32 7.23 11.73 8.98
N LEU A 33 6.53 10.67 9.34
CA LEU A 33 5.80 9.76 8.47
C LEU A 33 4.33 10.19 8.36
N LEU A 34 3.83 10.35 7.13
CA LEU A 34 2.41 10.57 6.90
C LEU A 34 1.62 9.28 7.13
N CYS A 35 0.61 9.36 8.00
CA CYS A 35 -0.31 8.27 8.27
C CYS A 35 -1.77 8.74 8.18
N LEU A 36 -2.65 7.79 7.89
CA LEU A 36 -4.09 7.94 8.01
C LEU A 36 -4.66 6.85 8.92
N ARG A 37 -5.72 7.14 9.69
CA ARG A 37 -6.39 6.16 10.55
C ARG A 37 -7.61 5.62 9.83
N ARG A 38 -7.62 4.31 9.64
CA ARG A 38 -8.73 3.61 8.97
C ARG A 38 -10.03 3.72 9.74
N TYR A 39 -11.12 3.93 9.03
CA TYR A 39 -12.45 4.09 9.60
C TYR A 39 -13.52 3.53 8.67
N ASN A 40 -14.43 2.72 9.22
CA ASN A 40 -15.61 2.19 8.51
C ASN A 40 -15.30 1.42 7.21
N THR A 41 -14.14 0.76 7.15
CA THR A 41 -13.69 -0.04 6.00
C THR A 41 -13.91 -1.53 6.20
N GLY A 42 -14.14 -1.96 7.45
CA GLY A 42 -14.24 -3.36 7.84
C GLY A 42 -12.90 -4.10 7.94
N VAL A 43 -11.77 -3.41 7.68
CA VAL A 43 -10.44 -4.00 7.78
C VAL A 43 -9.52 -3.04 8.53
N GLU A 44 -8.98 -3.49 9.67
CA GLU A 44 -8.04 -2.73 10.50
C GLU A 44 -8.57 -1.34 10.94
N ASP A 45 -9.87 -1.18 11.07
CA ASP A 45 -10.47 0.07 11.53
C ASP A 45 -9.94 0.49 12.91
N GLY A 46 -9.63 1.77 13.06
CA GLY A 46 -8.98 2.34 14.24
C GLY A 46 -7.45 2.25 14.23
N LEU A 47 -6.83 1.52 13.29
CA LEU A 47 -5.38 1.48 13.14
C LEU A 47 -4.88 2.54 12.15
N TYR A 48 -3.70 3.09 12.45
CA TYR A 48 -2.98 3.92 11.48
C TYR A 48 -2.29 3.06 10.43
N VAL A 49 -2.33 3.52 9.21
CA VAL A 49 -1.62 2.98 8.05
C VAL A 49 -1.01 4.13 7.26
N VAL A 50 -0.15 3.84 6.29
CA VAL A 50 0.28 4.82 5.29
C VAL A 50 -0.74 4.89 4.15
N PRO A 51 -0.79 5.97 3.34
CA PRO A 51 -1.64 6.02 2.15
C PRO A 51 -1.38 4.82 1.27
N MET A 52 -2.46 4.14 0.84
CA MET A 52 -2.35 2.85 0.16
C MET A 52 -3.60 2.49 -0.62
N GLY A 53 -3.42 1.68 -1.66
CA GLY A 53 -4.56 1.10 -2.38
C GLY A 53 -4.21 -0.05 -3.28
N GLY A 54 -5.21 -0.55 -3.97
CA GLY A 54 -5.06 -1.63 -4.94
C GLY A 54 -4.59 -1.15 -6.30
N LEU A 55 -3.83 -1.98 -6.99
CA LEU A 55 -3.49 -1.75 -8.38
C LEU A 55 -4.72 -1.97 -9.26
N HIS A 56 -5.01 -1.01 -10.13
CA HIS A 56 -6.07 -1.12 -11.13
C HIS A 56 -5.54 -1.77 -12.42
N GLU A 57 -6.46 -2.24 -13.25
CA GLU A 57 -6.15 -2.64 -14.62
C GLU A 57 -5.63 -1.41 -15.40
N ASP A 58 -4.67 -1.62 -16.26
CA ASP A 58 -4.06 -0.60 -17.13
C ASP A 58 -3.25 0.52 -16.43
N GLU A 59 -2.90 0.36 -15.14
CA GLU A 59 -1.96 1.27 -14.47
C GLU A 59 -0.70 0.55 -13.98
N THR A 60 0.41 1.26 -13.93
CA THR A 60 1.63 0.77 -13.29
C THR A 60 1.58 1.00 -11.77
N PRO A 61 2.34 0.25 -10.96
CA PRO A 61 2.41 0.49 -9.51
C PRO A 61 2.84 1.93 -9.14
N LEU A 62 3.69 2.57 -9.94
CA LEU A 62 4.06 3.98 -9.74
C LEU A 62 2.90 4.94 -9.99
N GLN A 63 2.07 4.67 -11.01
CA GLN A 63 0.86 5.45 -11.26
C GLN A 63 -0.18 5.25 -10.16
N ALA A 64 -0.35 4.01 -9.70
CA ALA A 64 -1.26 3.69 -8.61
C ALA A 64 -0.92 4.45 -7.32
N VAL A 65 0.35 4.47 -6.89
CA VAL A 65 0.73 5.18 -5.67
C VAL A 65 0.56 6.70 -5.80
N VAL A 66 0.78 7.27 -6.99
CA VAL A 66 0.51 8.70 -7.24
C VAL A 66 -1.00 9.01 -7.16
N ARG A 67 -1.83 8.13 -7.74
CA ARG A 67 -3.30 8.24 -7.68
C ARG A 67 -3.80 8.16 -6.24
N GLU A 68 -3.41 7.13 -5.49
CA GLU A 68 -3.84 6.93 -4.09
C GLU A 68 -3.42 8.09 -3.19
N ALA A 69 -2.19 8.62 -3.37
CA ALA A 69 -1.72 9.79 -2.63
C ALA A 69 -2.59 11.04 -2.87
N LEU A 70 -3.07 11.22 -4.10
CA LEU A 70 -3.95 12.33 -4.44
C LEU A 70 -5.37 12.10 -3.89
N GLU A 71 -5.92 10.90 -4.08
CA GLU A 71 -7.30 10.54 -3.70
C GLU A 71 -7.50 10.53 -2.19
N GLU A 72 -6.58 9.93 -1.42
CA GLU A 72 -6.74 9.78 0.03
C GLU A 72 -6.32 11.03 0.81
N VAL A 73 -5.18 11.66 0.43
CA VAL A 73 -4.53 12.66 1.29
C VAL A 73 -4.20 14.00 0.61
N ASN A 74 -4.67 14.21 -0.64
CA ASN A 74 -4.44 15.44 -1.42
C ASN A 74 -2.96 15.77 -1.64
N VAL A 75 -2.14 14.74 -1.80
CA VAL A 75 -0.71 14.86 -2.06
C VAL A 75 -0.43 14.58 -3.52
N THR A 76 0.28 15.50 -4.19
CA THR A 76 0.76 15.32 -5.56
C THR A 76 2.22 14.93 -5.55
N LEU A 77 2.53 13.82 -6.18
CA LEU A 77 3.87 13.23 -6.30
C LEU A 77 4.31 13.22 -7.77
N LYS A 78 5.62 13.33 -7.99
CA LYS A 78 6.22 13.06 -9.29
C LYS A 78 6.76 11.64 -9.31
N VAL A 79 6.47 10.88 -10.35
CA VAL A 79 6.90 9.49 -10.50
C VAL A 79 8.42 9.32 -10.33
N GLN A 80 9.22 10.27 -10.83
CA GLN A 80 10.67 10.24 -10.71
C GLN A 80 11.20 10.41 -9.27
N ASP A 81 10.39 10.93 -8.35
CA ASP A 81 10.75 11.14 -6.95
C ASP A 81 10.38 9.94 -6.07
N LEU A 82 9.73 8.92 -6.67
CA LEU A 82 9.34 7.68 -6.00
C LEU A 82 10.41 6.61 -6.14
N LYS A 83 10.70 5.93 -5.05
CA LYS A 83 11.64 4.80 -5.01
C LYS A 83 10.97 3.60 -4.36
N LEU A 84 10.92 2.46 -5.06
CA LEU A 84 10.56 1.19 -4.45
C LEU A 84 11.62 0.83 -3.41
N ALA A 85 11.23 0.74 -2.15
CA ALA A 85 12.15 0.55 -1.04
C ALA A 85 11.95 -0.78 -0.30
N HIS A 86 10.73 -1.32 -0.32
CA HIS A 86 10.43 -2.58 0.35
C HIS A 86 9.30 -3.32 -0.37
N VAL A 87 9.37 -4.64 -0.35
CA VAL A 87 8.34 -5.54 -0.87
C VAL A 87 7.96 -6.49 0.25
N MET A 88 6.66 -6.60 0.57
CA MET A 88 6.16 -7.54 1.56
C MET A 88 5.21 -8.54 0.90
N TYR A 89 5.43 -9.83 1.13
CA TYR A 89 4.45 -10.86 0.82
C TYR A 89 3.59 -11.10 2.05
N ARG A 90 2.29 -10.82 1.94
CA ARG A 90 1.39 -10.83 3.08
C ARG A 90 0.26 -11.82 2.91
N LYS A 91 0.02 -12.62 3.96
CA LYS A 91 -1.21 -13.38 4.16
C LYS A 91 -2.11 -12.56 5.09
N HIS A 92 -3.19 -12.05 4.56
CA HIS A 92 -4.20 -11.38 5.37
C HIS A 92 -5.29 -12.38 5.76
N THR A 93 -5.50 -12.57 7.06
CA THR A 93 -6.54 -13.46 7.59
C THR A 93 -7.58 -12.60 8.31
N GLN A 94 -8.84 -12.75 7.93
CA GLN A 94 -9.97 -12.08 8.56
C GLN A 94 -10.46 -12.85 9.80
N PRO A 95 -11.21 -12.22 10.72
CA PRO A 95 -11.73 -12.88 11.92
C PRO A 95 -12.63 -14.09 11.63
N ASP A 96 -13.30 -14.15 10.48
CA ASP A 96 -14.13 -15.27 10.04
C ASP A 96 -13.33 -16.44 9.45
N GLY A 97 -11.99 -16.32 9.39
CA GLY A 97 -11.08 -17.30 8.83
C GLY A 97 -10.85 -17.18 7.32
N TYR A 98 -11.54 -16.27 6.63
CA TYR A 98 -11.22 -15.97 5.24
C TYR A 98 -9.83 -15.36 5.13
N TYR A 99 -9.06 -15.77 4.14
CA TYR A 99 -7.72 -15.21 3.90
C TYR A 99 -7.46 -14.99 2.41
N PHE A 100 -6.57 -14.06 2.14
CA PHE A 100 -6.02 -13.83 0.81
C PHE A 100 -4.53 -13.48 0.90
N TYR A 101 -3.84 -13.65 -0.22
CA TYR A 101 -2.44 -13.28 -0.34
C TYR A 101 -2.33 -11.99 -1.13
N GLN A 102 -1.38 -11.17 -0.73
CA GLN A 102 -1.12 -9.86 -1.33
C GLN A 102 0.38 -9.60 -1.42
N GLN A 103 0.80 -9.01 -2.52
CA GLN A 103 2.13 -8.45 -2.69
C GLN A 103 2.03 -6.96 -2.44
N ASP A 104 2.64 -6.49 -1.38
CA ASP A 104 2.65 -5.09 -0.97
C ASP A 104 3.93 -4.42 -1.45
N LEU A 105 3.80 -3.35 -2.23
CA LEU A 105 4.90 -2.57 -2.80
C LEU A 105 4.99 -1.23 -2.07
N PHE A 106 6.05 -1.02 -1.28
CA PHE A 106 6.26 0.20 -0.51
C PHE A 106 7.17 1.16 -1.26
N PHE A 107 6.62 2.31 -1.64
CA PHE A 107 7.32 3.38 -2.32
C PHE A 107 7.62 4.52 -1.36
N VAL A 108 8.88 4.95 -1.30
CA VAL A 108 9.30 6.10 -0.50
C VAL A 108 9.26 7.36 -1.34
N ALA A 109 8.73 8.43 -0.75
CA ALA A 109 8.87 9.80 -1.20
C ALA A 109 9.29 10.71 -0.03
N ASN A 110 10.08 11.74 -0.31
CA ASN A 110 10.46 12.77 0.66
C ASN A 110 10.10 14.18 0.19
N GLN A 111 9.54 14.28 -1.00
CA GLN A 111 9.05 15.53 -1.61
C GLN A 111 7.63 15.33 -2.13
N TYR A 112 6.81 16.33 -1.96
CA TYR A 112 5.45 16.38 -2.46
C TYR A 112 5.00 17.82 -2.65
N THR A 113 3.87 18.02 -3.31
CA THR A 113 3.16 19.28 -3.40
C THR A 113 1.70 19.09 -2.99
N GLY A 114 1.04 20.18 -2.66
CA GLY A 114 -0.33 20.16 -2.14
C GLY A 114 -0.37 20.38 -0.62
N ILE A 115 -1.58 20.47 -0.09
CA ILE A 115 -1.83 20.61 1.35
C ILE A 115 -2.46 19.30 1.80
N VAL A 116 -1.78 18.58 2.69
CA VAL A 116 -2.28 17.30 3.24
C VAL A 116 -3.67 17.51 3.85
N ARG A 117 -4.63 16.74 3.39
CA ARG A 117 -6.04 16.74 3.82
C ARG A 117 -6.59 15.33 3.70
N ASN A 118 -7.48 14.96 4.58
CA ASN A 118 -8.30 13.76 4.40
C ASN A 118 -9.36 14.03 3.32
N LEU A 119 -9.23 13.38 2.16
CA LEU A 119 -10.22 13.47 1.07
C LEU A 119 -11.23 12.32 1.07
N GLU A 120 -11.01 11.29 1.89
CA GLU A 120 -11.91 10.15 2.06
C GLU A 120 -12.39 10.00 3.52
N PRO A 121 -13.11 10.98 4.09
CA PRO A 121 -13.53 10.94 5.50
C PRO A 121 -14.49 9.79 5.84
N HIS A 122 -15.01 9.12 4.84
CA HIS A 122 -15.82 7.91 4.99
C HIS A 122 -14.99 6.62 5.14
N LYS A 123 -13.67 6.67 4.85
CA LYS A 123 -12.72 5.55 4.98
C LYS A 123 -11.60 5.81 5.98
N ALA A 124 -11.36 7.07 6.32
CA ALA A 124 -10.37 7.48 7.30
C ALA A 124 -10.91 8.62 8.17
N ASP A 125 -10.69 8.57 9.47
CA ASP A 125 -11.17 9.60 10.40
C ASP A 125 -10.06 10.54 10.90
N ASP A 126 -8.80 10.24 10.56
CA ASP A 126 -7.65 11.08 10.89
C ASP A 126 -6.54 10.95 9.84
N VAL A 127 -5.88 12.07 9.54
CA VAL A 127 -4.69 12.14 8.67
C VAL A 127 -3.69 13.09 9.29
N ARG A 128 -2.48 12.60 9.60
CA ARG A 128 -1.43 13.42 10.21
C ARG A 128 -0.03 12.84 10.01
N PHE A 129 0.97 13.65 10.30
CA PHE A 129 2.35 13.22 10.40
C PHE A 129 2.70 12.78 11.82
N PHE A 130 3.56 11.76 11.94
CA PHE A 130 4.14 11.27 13.19
C PHE A 130 5.65 11.21 13.07
N HIS A 131 6.37 11.67 14.09
CA HIS A 131 7.82 11.49 14.15
C HIS A 131 8.19 10.01 14.06
N LEU A 132 9.20 9.67 13.24
CA LEU A 132 9.65 8.29 13.06
C LEU A 132 10.09 7.63 14.38
N GLU A 133 10.61 8.43 15.32
CA GLU A 133 11.01 7.97 16.66
C GLU A 133 9.84 7.77 17.62
N ASN A 134 8.64 8.27 17.27
CA ASN A 134 7.45 8.21 18.11
C ASN A 134 6.19 7.91 17.27
N LEU A 135 6.23 6.78 16.59
CA LEU A 135 5.07 6.30 15.82
C LEU A 135 3.92 5.90 16.75
N PRO A 136 2.66 6.00 16.32
CA PRO A 136 1.51 5.73 17.17
C PRO A 136 1.47 4.24 17.59
N ASP A 137 1.03 3.98 18.84
CA ASP A 137 0.92 2.62 19.38
C ASP A 137 -0.03 1.73 18.54
N ASN A 138 -1.07 2.36 17.98
CA ASN A 138 -2.03 1.72 17.08
C ASN A 138 -1.63 1.80 15.60
N LEU A 139 -0.33 1.89 15.28
CA LEU A 139 0.14 1.66 13.91
C LEU A 139 -0.09 0.19 13.54
N SER A 140 -0.65 -0.06 12.35
CA SER A 140 -0.91 -1.43 11.88
C SER A 140 0.37 -2.28 11.94
N PRO A 141 0.30 -3.53 12.48
CA PRO A 141 1.48 -4.36 12.69
C PRO A 141 2.32 -4.62 11.43
N PHE A 142 1.66 -4.84 10.28
CA PHE A 142 2.40 -5.06 9.03
C PHE A 142 3.05 -3.77 8.52
N ILE A 143 2.43 -2.60 8.72
CA ILE A 143 3.05 -1.30 8.40
C ILE A 143 4.26 -1.07 9.32
N LYS A 144 4.13 -1.34 10.61
CA LYS A 144 5.24 -1.23 11.56
C LYS A 144 6.43 -2.09 11.15
N GLN A 145 6.18 -3.34 10.74
CA GLN A 145 7.23 -4.23 10.23
C GLN A 145 7.85 -3.68 8.94
N ALA A 146 7.03 -3.23 7.97
CA ALA A 146 7.52 -2.70 6.71
C ALA A 146 8.41 -1.45 6.91
N ILE A 147 7.99 -0.50 7.77
CA ILE A 147 8.78 0.69 8.11
C ILE A 147 10.10 0.30 8.77
N SER A 148 10.09 -0.64 9.73
CA SER A 148 11.31 -1.14 10.38
C SER A 148 12.28 -1.78 9.37
N CYS A 149 11.78 -2.63 8.47
CA CYS A 149 12.56 -3.24 7.40
C CYS A 149 13.17 -2.19 6.47
N LEU A 150 12.35 -1.23 6.03
CA LEU A 150 12.76 -0.15 5.14
C LEU A 150 13.88 0.71 5.75
N LEU A 151 13.72 1.13 7.01
CA LEU A 151 14.73 1.94 7.72
C LEU A 151 16.02 1.16 7.95
N SER A 152 15.95 -0.18 8.02
CA SER A 152 17.12 -1.07 8.16
C SER A 152 17.71 -1.51 6.80
N GLY A 153 17.17 -1.04 5.67
CA GLY A 153 17.64 -1.41 4.33
C GLY A 153 17.25 -2.83 3.89
N VAL A 154 16.31 -3.48 4.58
CA VAL A 154 15.77 -4.79 4.23
C VAL A 154 14.74 -4.64 3.12
N GLN A 155 14.99 -5.26 1.97
CA GLN A 155 14.17 -5.06 0.77
C GLN A 155 12.95 -5.99 0.68
N TYR A 156 12.93 -7.10 1.42
CA TYR A 156 11.85 -8.08 1.39
C TYR A 156 11.52 -8.60 2.78
N SER A 157 10.22 -8.80 3.03
CA SER A 157 9.73 -9.51 4.22
C SER A 157 8.43 -10.26 3.95
N GLU A 158 8.04 -11.08 4.92
CA GLU A 158 6.78 -11.81 4.91
C GLU A 158 5.98 -11.48 6.18
N PHE A 159 4.65 -11.45 6.08
CA PHE A 159 3.77 -11.15 7.21
C PHE A 159 2.53 -12.06 7.21
N GLY A 160 2.16 -12.58 8.37
CA GLY A 160 0.94 -13.38 8.57
C GLY A 160 1.06 -14.87 8.29
N PHE A 161 2.30 -15.41 8.30
CA PHE A 161 2.60 -16.84 8.11
C PHE A 161 2.95 -17.52 9.43
#